data_351cb4ea7bd04a93f8c9aa8bbe18d9ce
#
_entry.id   351cb4ea7bd04a93f8c9aa8bbe18d9ce
#
_cell.length_a   1.000
_cell.length_b   1.000
_cell.length_c   1.000
_cell.angle_alpha   90.00
_cell.angle_beta   90.00
_cell.angle_gamma   90.00
#
_symmetry.space_group_name_H-M   'P 1'
#
loop_
_entity.id
_entity.type
_entity.pdbx_description
1 polymer ?
#
loop_
_entity_poly.entity_id
_entity_poly.type
_entity_poly.pdbx_seq_one_letter_code
_entity_poly.pdbx_strand_id
1 'polypeptide(L)'
;MQLLLKALFVTIVFSSNAISAPAYIIPAAPGWKVQPIITVGESAGNGYAMAGVPDGLGVFANNNGTFNLLMNHEIPNDKGATRTHGEKGAFVSRWVIDIESLKVKSGSDLIKSTVPNGLKFNRFCSADLPPISAFYNAATRKGFNGQLFLNGEEDKAGGRAFAHTLEGISYLMPDFGHIAWENLLANPVSQDRTLVIGLDDIQDGLLLVYLGNKTKVGNPVEQSGLIGGQLYAIKVTNERFSLVPLKAMASLDGKTLREEAKKFGSTGFARPEDGAWDALDASKFWFATTDKMGGDSRLNQLIFDDISNPLHGGRISSPLSAQSIGAE
;
A
#
# COMPACT_ATOMS: atom_id res chain seq x y z
N MET A 1 23.20 11.51 72.88
CA MET A 1 22.35 12.44 72.16
C MET A 1 22.77 12.35 70.69
N GLN A 2 22.21 11.40 69.95
CA GLN A 2 22.51 11.15 68.52
C GLN A 2 21.54 11.94 67.67
N LEU A 3 22.07 12.89 66.89
CA LEU A 3 21.28 13.57 65.84
C LEU A 3 21.14 12.65 64.58
N LEU A 4 19.95 12.23 64.26
CA LEU A 4 19.66 11.60 62.98
C LEU A 4 19.45 12.70 61.90
N LEU A 5 20.38 12.79 60.96
CA LEU A 5 20.26 13.59 59.74
C LEU A 5 19.37 12.81 58.74
N LYS A 6 18.13 13.25 58.50
CA LYS A 6 17.30 12.72 57.40
C LYS A 6 17.69 13.45 56.15
N ALA A 7 18.36 12.75 55.20
CA ALA A 7 18.58 13.23 53.86
C ALA A 7 17.29 13.13 53.05
N LEU A 8 16.77 14.27 52.59
CA LEU A 8 15.62 14.36 51.67
C LEU A 8 16.14 14.20 50.25
N PHE A 9 15.90 13.04 49.65
CA PHE A 9 16.17 12.85 48.20
C PHE A 9 15.01 13.49 47.43
N VAL A 10 15.25 14.62 46.80
CA VAL A 10 14.37 15.22 45.81
C VAL A 10 14.67 14.57 44.45
N THR A 11 13.83 13.66 44.02
CA THR A 11 13.91 13.11 42.67
C THR A 11 13.29 14.13 41.70
N ILE A 12 14.15 14.87 40.99
CA ILE A 12 13.74 15.75 39.93
C ILE A 12 13.41 14.86 38.71
N VAL A 13 12.13 14.63 38.45
CA VAL A 13 11.65 14.00 37.20
C VAL A 13 11.76 15.07 36.12
N PHE A 14 12.81 15.02 35.34
CA PHE A 14 12.83 15.76 34.07
C PHE A 14 11.83 15.10 33.14
N SER A 15 10.63 15.66 33.00
CA SER A 15 9.79 15.39 31.85
C SER A 15 10.48 15.99 30.62
N SER A 16 11.23 15.18 29.90
CA SER A 16 11.68 15.56 28.57
C SER A 16 10.42 15.72 27.69
N ASN A 17 9.99 16.95 27.47
CA ASN A 17 9.14 17.23 26.32
C ASN A 17 10.00 16.84 25.10
N ALA A 18 9.74 15.70 24.52
CA ALA A 18 10.32 15.34 23.24
C ALA A 18 9.89 16.42 22.26
N ILE A 19 10.82 17.29 21.88
CA ILE A 19 10.61 18.23 20.78
C ILE A 19 10.55 17.34 19.55
N SER A 20 9.38 17.27 18.91
CA SER A 20 9.25 16.55 17.63
C SER A 20 10.25 17.12 16.63
N ALA A 21 10.81 16.25 15.79
CA ALA A 21 11.71 16.70 14.73
C ALA A 21 11.03 17.80 13.88
N PRO A 22 11.81 18.77 13.35
CA PRO A 22 11.22 19.81 12.50
C PRO A 22 10.59 19.19 11.25
N ALA A 23 9.50 19.80 10.76
CA ALA A 23 8.85 19.36 9.53
C ALA A 23 9.79 19.46 8.33
N TYR A 24 9.88 18.41 7.52
CA TYR A 24 10.62 18.45 6.25
C TYR A 24 9.91 19.25 5.17
N ILE A 25 8.58 19.37 5.26
CA ILE A 25 7.74 20.07 4.29
C ILE A 25 7.39 21.44 4.85
N ILE A 26 7.56 22.48 4.02
CA ILE A 26 7.18 23.85 4.33
C ILE A 26 5.92 24.18 3.54
N PRO A 27 4.81 24.61 4.17
CA PRO A 27 3.61 24.97 3.46
C PRO A 27 3.85 26.23 2.60
N ALA A 28 3.61 26.14 1.29
CA ALA A 28 3.75 27.26 0.36
C ALA A 28 2.47 28.09 0.24
N ALA A 29 1.30 27.49 0.47
CA ALA A 29 0.01 28.19 0.35
C ALA A 29 -0.42 28.86 1.67
N PRO A 30 -0.99 30.07 1.62
CA PRO A 30 -1.50 30.76 2.80
C PRO A 30 -2.58 29.93 3.54
N GLY A 31 -2.52 29.90 4.87
CA GLY A 31 -3.48 29.20 5.71
C GLY A 31 -3.20 27.70 5.94
N TRP A 32 -2.26 27.11 5.21
CA TRP A 32 -1.82 25.74 5.44
C TRP A 32 -0.81 25.66 6.56
N LYS A 33 -0.89 24.56 7.35
CA LYS A 33 0.08 24.22 8.39
C LYS A 33 0.54 22.79 8.19
N VAL A 34 1.81 22.55 8.49
CA VAL A 34 2.42 21.21 8.51
C VAL A 34 2.86 20.91 9.92
N GLN A 35 2.46 19.74 10.42
CA GLN A 35 2.85 19.25 11.74
C GLN A 35 3.40 17.83 11.60
N PRO A 36 4.67 17.57 11.95
CA PRO A 36 5.19 16.22 12.03
C PRO A 36 4.49 15.46 13.16
N ILE A 37 4.11 14.21 12.91
CA ILE A 37 3.42 13.36 13.88
C ILE A 37 4.43 12.46 14.59
N ILE A 38 5.30 11.80 13.83
CA ILE A 38 6.37 10.95 14.34
C ILE A 38 7.47 10.83 13.27
N THR A 39 8.70 10.77 13.71
CA THR A 39 9.89 10.66 12.86
C THR A 39 10.68 9.39 13.23
N VAL A 40 11.41 8.84 12.25
CA VAL A 40 12.28 7.67 12.47
C VAL A 40 13.22 7.89 13.68
N GLY A 41 13.25 6.92 14.59
CA GLY A 41 14.00 6.98 15.85
C GLY A 41 13.19 7.52 17.04
N GLU A 42 12.07 8.19 16.81
CA GLU A 42 11.15 8.58 17.89
C GLU A 42 10.32 7.36 18.36
N SER A 43 9.74 7.48 19.55
CA SER A 43 8.94 6.42 20.16
C SER A 43 7.54 6.89 20.50
N ALA A 44 6.57 6.03 20.31
CA ALA A 44 5.21 6.21 20.81
C ALA A 44 5.14 6.21 22.34
N GLY A 45 4.00 6.59 22.91
CA GLY A 45 3.77 6.63 24.34
C GLY A 45 3.97 5.29 25.07
N ASN A 46 3.92 4.18 24.39
CA ASN A 46 4.22 2.84 24.92
C ASN A 46 5.68 2.38 24.68
N GLY A 47 6.56 3.27 24.21
CA GLY A 47 7.97 2.97 23.94
C GLY A 47 8.25 2.24 22.62
N TYR A 48 7.25 2.00 21.77
CA TYR A 48 7.46 1.40 20.44
C TYR A 48 8.13 2.42 19.53
N ALA A 49 9.37 2.10 19.11
CA ALA A 49 10.18 3.00 18.29
C ALA A 49 9.82 2.90 16.81
N MET A 50 9.77 4.04 16.11
CA MET A 50 9.57 4.09 14.67
C MET A 50 10.86 3.66 13.97
N ALA A 51 10.76 2.54 13.24
CA ALA A 51 11.84 2.05 12.40
C ALA A 51 11.98 2.87 11.12
N GLY A 52 13.12 2.73 10.45
CA GLY A 52 13.41 3.44 9.21
C GLY A 52 12.61 2.98 8.00
N VAL A 53 12.78 3.73 6.94
CA VAL A 53 12.19 3.58 5.61
C VAL A 53 10.66 3.45 5.67
N PRO A 54 9.96 4.46 6.28
CA PRO A 54 8.51 4.49 6.25
C PRO A 54 8.02 4.72 4.82
N ASP A 55 6.98 4.00 4.43
CA ASP A 55 6.39 4.08 3.10
C ASP A 55 4.86 3.94 3.17
N GLY A 56 4.23 3.20 2.27
CA GLY A 56 2.80 3.05 2.08
C GLY A 56 1.94 3.12 3.34
N LEU A 57 0.87 3.90 3.28
CA LEU A 57 0.04 4.24 4.43
C LEU A 57 -1.40 3.77 4.26
N GLY A 58 -2.05 3.47 5.39
CA GLY A 58 -3.49 3.26 5.47
C GLY A 58 -4.05 3.84 6.75
N VAL A 59 -5.23 4.45 6.70
CA VAL A 59 -5.83 5.14 7.84
C VAL A 59 -7.26 4.68 8.06
N PHE A 60 -7.62 4.43 9.32
CA PHE A 60 -9.01 4.20 9.71
C PHE A 60 -9.29 4.73 11.11
N ALA A 61 -10.51 5.28 11.29
CA ALA A 61 -10.94 5.84 12.56
C ALA A 61 -11.28 4.76 13.59
N ASN A 62 -11.02 5.05 14.87
CA ASN A 62 -11.56 4.33 16.01
C ASN A 62 -12.77 5.10 16.58
N ASN A 63 -13.66 4.40 17.29
CA ASN A 63 -14.84 5.04 17.89
C ASN A 63 -14.56 5.70 19.26
N ASN A 64 -13.32 6.11 19.55
CA ASN A 64 -12.87 6.57 20.86
C ASN A 64 -11.99 7.84 20.80
N GLY A 65 -12.14 8.67 19.77
CA GLY A 65 -11.34 9.89 19.59
C GLY A 65 -9.92 9.64 19.11
N THR A 66 -9.63 8.44 18.60
CA THR A 66 -8.35 8.11 17.97
C THR A 66 -8.52 7.56 16.55
N PHE A 67 -7.45 7.51 15.79
CA PHE A 67 -7.36 6.77 14.53
C PHE A 67 -6.15 5.86 14.51
N ASN A 68 -6.19 4.85 13.68
CA ASN A 68 -5.04 4.02 13.37
C ASN A 68 -4.39 4.49 12.08
N LEU A 69 -3.07 4.56 12.09
CA LEU A 69 -2.24 4.69 10.91
C LEU A 69 -1.48 3.37 10.75
N LEU A 70 -1.69 2.69 9.64
CA LEU A 70 -0.86 1.58 9.17
C LEU A 70 0.25 2.14 8.30
N MET A 71 1.44 1.57 8.41
CA MET A 71 2.61 2.07 7.71
C MET A 71 3.53 0.93 7.30
N ASN A 72 3.84 0.83 6.03
CA ASN A 72 4.88 -0.03 5.52
C ASN A 72 6.27 0.43 5.99
N HIS A 73 7.17 -0.52 6.13
CA HIS A 73 8.60 -0.26 6.30
C HIS A 73 9.36 -1.02 5.22
N GLU A 74 9.93 -0.28 4.28
CA GLU A 74 10.61 -0.78 3.09
C GLU A 74 12.01 -1.30 3.40
N ILE A 75 12.11 -2.29 4.28
CA ILE A 75 13.38 -2.85 4.77
C ILE A 75 13.71 -4.13 3.97
N PRO A 76 14.96 -4.26 3.46
CA PRO A 76 15.42 -5.51 2.84
C PRO A 76 15.27 -6.71 3.76
N ASN A 77 14.98 -7.88 3.21
CA ASN A 77 14.62 -9.09 3.94
C ASN A 77 15.69 -9.63 4.91
N ASP A 78 16.95 -9.22 4.78
CA ASP A 78 18.07 -9.60 5.65
C ASP A 78 18.39 -8.54 6.73
N LYS A 79 17.70 -7.40 6.73
CA LYS A 79 17.94 -6.24 7.61
C LYS A 79 16.89 -6.11 8.72
N GLY A 80 17.18 -5.21 9.65
CA GLY A 80 16.28 -4.86 10.74
C GLY A 80 16.24 -5.89 11.86
N ALA A 81 15.36 -5.64 12.83
CA ALA A 81 15.11 -6.54 13.97
C ALA A 81 14.06 -7.60 13.59
N THR A 82 14.07 -8.73 14.30
CA THR A 82 13.00 -9.73 14.22
C THR A 82 11.69 -9.10 14.69
N ARG A 83 10.64 -9.24 13.91
CA ARG A 83 9.31 -8.69 14.14
C ARG A 83 8.38 -9.72 14.79
N THR A 84 7.18 -9.30 15.17
CA THR A 84 6.21 -10.15 15.89
C THR A 84 5.87 -11.45 15.14
N HIS A 85 5.88 -11.44 13.80
CA HIS A 85 5.65 -12.63 12.99
C HIS A 85 6.84 -13.61 12.91
N GLY A 86 7.96 -13.30 13.58
CA GLY A 86 9.11 -14.20 13.72
C GLY A 86 10.27 -13.95 12.76
N GLU A 87 10.12 -13.08 11.77
CA GLU A 87 11.12 -12.83 10.73
C GLU A 87 11.65 -11.38 10.75
N LYS A 88 12.79 -11.17 10.07
CA LYS A 88 13.34 -9.85 9.75
C LYS A 88 12.82 -9.36 8.41
N GLY A 89 13.20 -8.12 8.06
CA GLY A 89 12.88 -7.51 6.78
C GLY A 89 11.75 -6.51 6.87
N ALA A 90 11.05 -6.33 5.76
CA ALA A 90 9.89 -5.46 5.68
C ALA A 90 8.78 -5.90 6.64
N PHE A 91 7.97 -4.95 7.07
CA PHE A 91 6.83 -5.21 7.96
C PHE A 91 5.85 -4.04 7.88
N VAL A 92 4.68 -4.23 8.48
CA VAL A 92 3.69 -3.16 8.65
C VAL A 92 3.60 -2.81 10.12
N SER A 93 3.75 -1.52 10.45
CA SER A 93 3.49 -1.00 11.78
C SER A 93 2.08 -0.42 11.89
N ARG A 94 1.55 -0.41 13.12
CA ARG A 94 0.25 0.19 13.47
C ARG A 94 0.45 1.22 14.55
N TRP A 95 -0.03 2.44 14.32
CA TRP A 95 0.08 3.57 15.22
C TRP A 95 -1.29 4.05 15.65
N VAL A 96 -1.52 4.19 16.94
CA VAL A 96 -2.76 4.76 17.50
C VAL A 96 -2.50 6.23 17.80
N ILE A 97 -3.22 7.10 17.12
CA ILE A 97 -2.99 8.55 17.15
C ILE A 97 -4.27 9.24 17.64
N ASP A 98 -4.10 10.20 18.53
CA ASP A 98 -5.19 11.04 19.02
C ASP A 98 -5.62 12.05 17.94
N ILE A 99 -6.93 12.15 17.69
CA ILE A 99 -7.46 12.99 16.59
C ILE A 99 -7.22 14.48 16.83
N GLU A 100 -7.38 14.94 18.08
CA GLU A 100 -7.29 16.37 18.37
C GLU A 100 -5.86 16.86 18.53
N SER A 101 -5.04 16.09 19.27
CA SER A 101 -3.67 16.51 19.59
C SER A 101 -2.63 16.00 18.63
N LEU A 102 -2.96 15.05 17.73
CA LEU A 102 -2.06 14.30 16.86
C LEU A 102 -0.92 13.58 17.59
N LYS A 103 -1.07 13.38 18.90
CA LYS A 103 -0.09 12.62 19.69
C LYS A 103 -0.20 11.13 19.43
N VAL A 104 0.95 10.48 19.18
CA VAL A 104 1.05 9.03 19.05
C VAL A 104 0.98 8.38 20.41
N LYS A 105 -0.14 7.71 20.69
CA LYS A 105 -0.40 7.03 21.98
C LYS A 105 0.34 5.70 22.09
N SER A 106 0.32 4.91 21.02
CA SER A 106 0.99 3.62 20.99
C SER A 106 1.36 3.21 19.57
N GLY A 107 2.38 2.36 19.46
CA GLY A 107 2.79 1.67 18.24
C GLY A 107 2.90 0.17 18.48
N SER A 108 2.81 -0.62 17.43
CA SER A 108 3.01 -2.08 17.42
C SER A 108 3.25 -2.58 16.01
N ASP A 109 3.82 -3.78 15.86
CA ASP A 109 3.73 -4.49 14.58
C ASP A 109 2.28 -4.86 14.29
N LEU A 110 1.81 -4.65 13.06
CA LEU A 110 0.49 -5.14 12.64
C LEU A 110 0.54 -6.65 12.46
N ILE A 111 1.55 -7.16 11.72
CA ILE A 111 1.61 -8.57 11.31
C ILE A 111 2.07 -9.44 12.49
N LYS A 112 1.24 -10.42 12.86
CA LYS A 112 1.47 -11.39 13.96
C LYS A 112 1.71 -12.80 13.43
N SER A 113 1.11 -13.14 12.28
CA SER A 113 1.24 -14.44 11.63
C SER A 113 1.09 -14.31 10.13
N THR A 114 1.52 -15.34 9.40
CA THR A 114 1.52 -15.37 7.93
C THR A 114 0.88 -16.64 7.39
N VAL A 115 0.29 -16.55 6.21
CA VAL A 115 -0.26 -17.68 5.46
C VAL A 115 0.35 -17.68 4.04
N PRO A 116 1.18 -18.67 3.69
CA PRO A 116 1.71 -19.74 4.53
C PRO A 116 2.54 -19.24 5.71
N ASN A 117 2.72 -20.06 6.73
CA ASN A 117 3.51 -19.69 7.92
C ASN A 117 4.99 -19.47 7.57
N GLY A 118 5.66 -18.54 8.27
CA GLY A 118 7.09 -18.27 8.13
C GLY A 118 7.45 -17.43 6.89
N LEU A 119 6.53 -16.64 6.36
CA LEU A 119 6.85 -15.70 5.28
C LEU A 119 7.78 -14.60 5.80
N LYS A 120 8.85 -14.39 5.07
CA LYS A 120 9.80 -13.31 5.22
C LYS A 120 9.49 -12.26 4.15
N PHE A 121 9.45 -10.99 4.51
CA PHE A 121 9.07 -9.92 3.59
C PHE A 121 10.28 -9.08 3.17
N ASN A 122 10.22 -8.55 1.94
CA ASN A 122 11.27 -7.76 1.33
C ASN A 122 10.68 -6.44 0.79
N ARG A 123 11.18 -5.29 1.26
CA ARG A 123 10.88 -3.98 0.69
C ARG A 123 9.40 -3.75 0.37
N PHE A 124 8.55 -3.66 1.39
CA PHE A 124 7.18 -3.18 1.23
C PHE A 124 7.19 -1.70 0.91
N CYS A 125 6.88 -1.35 -0.34
CA CYS A 125 6.81 0.02 -0.81
C CYS A 125 5.43 0.62 -0.54
N SER A 126 4.74 1.16 -1.50
CA SER A 126 3.45 1.80 -1.31
C SER A 126 2.35 0.81 -0.89
N ALA A 127 1.18 1.30 -0.48
CA ALA A 127 0.10 0.47 0.03
C ALA A 127 -1.27 1.13 -0.14
N ASP A 128 -2.33 0.31 -0.06
CA ASP A 128 -3.70 0.76 -0.06
C ASP A 128 -4.51 0.11 1.08
N LEU A 129 -5.39 0.88 1.70
CA LEU A 129 -6.41 0.40 2.63
C LEU A 129 -7.80 0.72 2.08
N PRO A 130 -8.29 -0.05 1.11
CA PRO A 130 -9.55 0.22 0.46
C PRO A 130 -10.74 0.11 1.42
N PRO A 131 -11.88 0.73 1.09
CA PRO A 131 -13.10 0.57 1.87
C PRO A 131 -13.61 -0.86 1.84
N ILE A 132 -14.41 -1.26 2.82
CA ILE A 132 -15.02 -2.60 2.91
C ILE A 132 -15.74 -3.00 1.61
N SER A 133 -16.34 -2.03 0.91
CA SER A 133 -17.06 -2.26 -0.36
C SER A 133 -16.18 -2.86 -1.46
N ALA A 134 -14.88 -2.62 -1.45
CA ALA A 134 -13.94 -3.25 -2.39
C ALA A 134 -13.92 -4.78 -2.23
N PHE A 135 -14.10 -5.28 -1.01
CA PHE A 135 -13.99 -6.70 -0.67
C PHE A 135 -15.31 -7.38 -0.31
N TYR A 136 -16.38 -6.62 -0.11
CA TYR A 136 -17.68 -7.12 0.29
C TYR A 136 -18.80 -6.51 -0.55
N ASN A 137 -19.69 -7.36 -1.08
CA ASN A 137 -20.92 -6.92 -1.72
C ASN A 137 -22.10 -7.10 -0.76
N ALA A 138 -22.60 -6.01 -0.22
CA ALA A 138 -23.71 -6.03 0.74
C ALA A 138 -25.02 -6.59 0.15
N ALA A 139 -25.27 -6.41 -1.14
CA ALA A 139 -26.48 -6.88 -1.81
C ALA A 139 -26.54 -8.42 -1.92
N THR A 140 -25.40 -9.06 -2.24
CA THR A 140 -25.32 -10.52 -2.41
C THR A 140 -24.78 -11.22 -1.15
N ARG A 141 -24.23 -10.45 -0.19
CA ARG A 141 -23.49 -10.92 0.99
C ARG A 141 -22.34 -11.84 0.63
N LYS A 142 -21.67 -11.57 -0.48
CA LYS A 142 -20.41 -12.22 -0.88
C LYS A 142 -19.23 -11.33 -0.53
N GLY A 143 -18.13 -11.96 -0.20
CA GLY A 143 -16.89 -11.30 0.15
C GLY A 143 -16.60 -11.27 1.64
N PHE A 144 -15.46 -10.72 1.98
CA PHE A 144 -15.01 -10.49 3.35
C PHE A 144 -15.54 -9.14 3.85
N ASN A 145 -16.42 -9.18 4.86
CA ASN A 145 -16.98 -7.97 5.49
C ASN A 145 -15.98 -7.33 6.47
N GLY A 146 -14.83 -6.90 5.95
CA GLY A 146 -13.75 -6.27 6.69
C GLY A 146 -12.82 -5.52 5.74
N GLN A 147 -11.84 -4.83 6.30
CA GLN A 147 -10.80 -4.17 5.53
C GLN A 147 -9.56 -5.07 5.41
N LEU A 148 -8.90 -5.00 4.27
CA LEU A 148 -7.59 -5.60 4.01
C LEU A 148 -6.64 -4.50 3.60
N PHE A 149 -5.48 -4.44 4.23
CA PHE A 149 -4.38 -3.57 3.83
C PHE A 149 -3.57 -4.32 2.77
N LEU A 150 -3.47 -3.74 1.58
CA LEU A 150 -2.78 -4.33 0.43
C LEU A 150 -1.42 -3.69 0.27
N ASN A 151 -0.42 -4.50 0.01
CA ASN A 151 0.92 -4.05 -0.39
C ASN A 151 1.65 -5.12 -1.19
N GLY A 152 2.83 -4.78 -1.67
CA GLY A 152 3.70 -5.73 -2.35
C GLY A 152 5.16 -5.48 -2.06
N GLU A 153 5.98 -6.41 -2.51
CA GLU A 153 7.44 -6.31 -2.47
C GLU A 153 7.93 -5.62 -3.74
N GLU A 154 8.58 -4.48 -3.60
CA GLU A 154 9.26 -3.81 -4.71
C GLU A 154 10.61 -4.53 -4.98
N ASP A 155 10.52 -5.71 -5.56
CA ASP A 155 11.67 -6.50 -5.98
C ASP A 155 11.57 -6.84 -7.47
N LYS A 156 12.50 -6.30 -8.26
CA LYS A 156 12.53 -6.45 -9.73
C LYS A 156 12.63 -7.91 -10.19
N ALA A 157 13.21 -8.77 -9.35
CA ALA A 157 13.42 -10.18 -9.67
C ALA A 157 12.20 -11.05 -9.35
N GLY A 158 11.40 -10.69 -8.33
CA GLY A 158 10.34 -11.58 -7.90
C GLY A 158 9.50 -11.08 -6.72
N GLY A 159 9.20 -9.79 -6.67
CA GLY A 159 8.32 -9.22 -5.65
C GLY A 159 6.95 -9.89 -5.62
N ARG A 160 6.44 -10.14 -4.42
CA ARG A 160 5.18 -10.83 -4.15
C ARG A 160 4.14 -9.85 -3.64
N ALA A 161 2.86 -10.13 -3.89
CA ALA A 161 1.73 -9.35 -3.43
C ALA A 161 1.11 -9.94 -2.15
N PHE A 162 0.64 -9.06 -1.24
CA PHE A 162 0.08 -9.46 0.06
C PHE A 162 -1.19 -8.68 0.41
N ALA A 163 -2.02 -9.34 1.22
CA ALA A 163 -3.15 -8.72 1.91
C ALA A 163 -3.05 -9.00 3.41
N HIS A 164 -3.23 -7.97 4.24
CA HIS A 164 -3.13 -8.06 5.68
C HIS A 164 -4.47 -7.73 6.31
N THR A 165 -4.96 -8.59 7.22
CA THR A 165 -6.13 -8.26 8.03
C THR A 165 -5.74 -7.27 9.14
N LEU A 166 -6.71 -6.51 9.61
CA LEU A 166 -6.48 -5.58 10.74
C LEU A 166 -6.21 -6.30 12.07
N GLU A 167 -6.52 -7.60 12.16
CA GLU A 167 -6.20 -8.48 13.30
C GLU A 167 -4.75 -8.97 13.27
N GLY A 168 -4.06 -8.85 12.11
CA GLY A 168 -2.62 -9.11 11.97
C GLY A 168 -2.25 -10.43 11.29
N ILE A 169 -3.11 -10.97 10.44
CA ILE A 169 -2.77 -12.10 9.57
C ILE A 169 -2.39 -11.57 8.19
N SER A 170 -1.22 -11.95 7.71
CA SER A 170 -0.73 -11.64 6.36
C SER A 170 -0.93 -12.82 5.43
N TYR A 171 -1.57 -12.60 4.31
CA TYR A 171 -1.81 -13.61 3.27
C TYR A 171 -1.02 -13.30 2.02
N LEU A 172 -0.30 -14.31 1.51
CA LEU A 172 0.29 -14.27 0.17
C LEU A 172 -0.82 -14.35 -0.89
N MET A 173 -0.72 -13.53 -1.93
CA MET A 173 -1.63 -13.53 -3.09
C MET A 173 -0.90 -14.06 -4.34
N PRO A 174 -0.78 -15.38 -4.52
CA PRO A 174 0.07 -15.96 -5.56
C PRO A 174 -0.41 -15.67 -6.99
N ASP A 175 -1.71 -15.44 -7.19
CA ASP A 175 -2.29 -15.20 -8.50
C ASP A 175 -2.01 -13.80 -9.07
N PHE A 176 -1.35 -12.95 -8.30
CA PHE A 176 -0.90 -11.63 -8.75
C PHE A 176 0.42 -11.68 -9.53
N GLY A 177 1.17 -12.77 -9.45
CA GLY A 177 2.47 -12.91 -10.08
C GLY A 177 3.59 -12.23 -9.29
N HIS A 178 4.77 -12.17 -9.90
CA HIS A 178 5.99 -11.66 -9.28
C HIS A 178 6.57 -10.50 -10.11
N ILE A 179 6.43 -9.28 -9.63
CA ILE A 179 7.00 -8.06 -10.24
C ILE A 179 7.54 -7.12 -9.15
N ALA A 180 8.08 -5.97 -9.54
CA ALA A 180 8.40 -4.90 -8.57
C ALA A 180 7.11 -4.18 -8.16
N TRP A 181 6.38 -4.76 -7.21
CA TRP A 181 5.11 -4.20 -6.76
C TRP A 181 5.31 -2.88 -6.02
N GLU A 182 5.01 -1.79 -6.72
CA GLU A 182 4.95 -0.48 -6.09
C GLU A 182 3.68 -0.37 -5.26
N ASN A 183 2.53 -0.58 -5.86
CA ASN A 183 1.25 -0.53 -5.15
C ASN A 183 0.23 -1.53 -5.73
N LEU A 184 -0.79 -1.85 -4.92
CA LEU A 184 -1.96 -2.66 -5.28
C LEU A 184 -3.22 -1.95 -4.80
N LEU A 185 -4.05 -1.49 -5.73
CA LEU A 185 -5.19 -0.61 -5.45
C LEU A 185 -6.51 -1.26 -5.86
N ALA A 186 -7.31 -1.63 -4.84
CA ALA A 186 -8.59 -2.28 -5.09
C ALA A 186 -9.69 -1.25 -5.40
N ASN A 187 -10.49 -1.54 -6.44
CA ASN A 187 -11.61 -0.69 -6.81
C ASN A 187 -12.69 -0.66 -5.70
N PRO A 188 -13.17 0.53 -5.28
CA PRO A 188 -14.08 0.66 -4.14
C PRO A 188 -15.53 0.26 -4.41
N VAL A 189 -15.90 -0.09 -5.65
CA VAL A 189 -17.30 -0.42 -5.99
C VAL A 189 -17.74 -1.71 -5.33
N SER A 190 -18.92 -1.66 -4.69
CA SER A 190 -19.57 -2.83 -4.09
C SER A 190 -20.21 -3.71 -5.16
N GLN A 191 -19.53 -4.76 -5.58
CA GLN A 191 -19.95 -5.73 -6.59
C GLN A 191 -19.38 -7.12 -6.31
N ASP A 192 -19.87 -8.16 -6.99
CA ASP A 192 -19.39 -9.54 -6.82
C ASP A 192 -17.99 -9.77 -7.40
N ARG A 193 -17.56 -8.89 -8.33
CA ARG A 193 -16.20 -8.90 -8.88
C ARG A 193 -15.26 -8.09 -7.99
N THR A 194 -14.05 -8.56 -7.84
CA THR A 194 -12.94 -7.80 -7.27
C THR A 194 -12.02 -7.39 -8.41
N LEU A 195 -11.71 -6.11 -8.46
CA LEU A 195 -10.79 -5.49 -9.41
C LEU A 195 -9.67 -4.83 -8.63
N VAL A 196 -8.42 -5.22 -8.92
CA VAL A 196 -7.23 -4.59 -8.34
C VAL A 196 -6.31 -4.15 -9.47
N ILE A 197 -5.84 -2.91 -9.43
CA ILE A 197 -4.76 -2.44 -10.30
C ILE A 197 -3.47 -2.50 -9.52
N GLY A 198 -2.40 -2.96 -10.18
CA GLY A 198 -1.07 -3.02 -9.62
C GLY A 198 -0.03 -2.39 -10.55
N LEU A 199 0.97 -1.77 -9.95
CA LEU A 199 1.99 -0.98 -10.61
C LEU A 199 3.36 -1.64 -10.44
N ASP A 200 4.11 -1.75 -11.56
CA ASP A 200 5.41 -2.40 -11.66
C ASP A 200 6.51 -1.35 -11.80
N ASP A 201 7.13 -0.94 -10.67
CA ASP A 201 8.13 0.13 -10.68
C ASP A 201 9.47 -0.29 -11.29
N ILE A 202 9.46 -0.35 -12.59
CA ILE A 202 10.69 -0.40 -13.40
C ILE A 202 10.53 0.47 -14.64
N GLN A 203 11.64 0.83 -15.25
CA GLN A 203 11.61 1.41 -16.59
C GLN A 203 10.96 0.43 -17.56
N ASP A 204 9.96 0.89 -18.34
CA ASP A 204 9.14 0.05 -19.21
C ASP A 204 8.32 -1.01 -18.43
N GLY A 205 7.88 -0.63 -17.21
CA GLY A 205 7.10 -1.45 -16.30
C GLY A 205 5.64 -1.62 -16.72
N LEU A 206 4.99 -2.63 -16.16
CA LEU A 206 3.62 -2.98 -16.52
C LEU A 206 2.60 -2.30 -15.61
N LEU A 207 1.44 -2.02 -16.16
CA LEU A 207 0.22 -1.76 -15.41
C LEU A 207 -0.61 -3.04 -15.46
N LEU A 208 -0.80 -3.68 -14.31
CA LEU A 208 -1.49 -4.95 -14.19
C LEU A 208 -2.89 -4.77 -13.64
N VAL A 209 -3.80 -5.61 -14.07
CA VAL A 209 -5.20 -5.67 -13.62
C VAL A 209 -5.52 -7.10 -13.19
N TYR A 210 -5.86 -7.26 -11.94
CA TYR A 210 -6.34 -8.53 -11.42
C TYR A 210 -7.86 -8.51 -11.29
N LEU A 211 -8.52 -9.55 -11.77
CA LEU A 211 -9.95 -9.76 -11.67
C LEU A 211 -10.27 -11.08 -10.96
N GLY A 212 -10.99 -10.99 -9.85
CA GLY A 212 -11.46 -12.15 -9.12
C GLY A 212 -12.95 -12.08 -8.81
N ASN A 213 -13.50 -13.11 -8.19
CA ASN A 213 -14.89 -13.18 -7.79
C ASN A 213 -15.04 -13.41 -6.30
N LYS A 214 -15.83 -12.57 -5.64
CA LYS A 214 -16.15 -12.70 -4.22
C LYS A 214 -16.95 -13.96 -3.95
N THR A 215 -16.67 -14.62 -2.82
CA THR A 215 -17.35 -15.85 -2.38
C THR A 215 -17.92 -15.67 -0.98
N LYS A 216 -18.69 -16.65 -0.50
CA LYS A 216 -19.22 -16.68 0.89
C LYS A 216 -18.38 -17.54 1.82
N VAL A 217 -17.39 -18.24 1.30
CA VAL A 217 -16.63 -19.26 2.03
C VAL A 217 -15.12 -19.06 1.82
N GLY A 218 -14.34 -19.59 2.74
CA GLY A 218 -12.90 -19.48 2.74
C GLY A 218 -12.34 -18.46 3.74
N ASN A 219 -11.06 -18.23 3.69
CA ASN A 219 -10.38 -17.20 4.47
C ASN A 219 -10.65 -15.78 3.90
N PRO A 220 -10.24 -14.70 4.57
CA PRO A 220 -10.52 -13.34 4.11
C PRO A 220 -10.13 -13.04 2.65
N VAL A 221 -8.99 -13.52 2.17
CA VAL A 221 -8.53 -13.25 0.78
C VAL A 221 -9.29 -14.09 -0.26
N GLU A 222 -9.65 -15.33 0.09
CA GLU A 222 -10.51 -16.17 -0.75
C GLU A 222 -11.91 -15.58 -0.85
N GLN A 223 -12.51 -15.18 0.27
CA GLN A 223 -13.81 -14.51 0.28
C GLN A 223 -13.79 -13.23 -0.55
N SER A 224 -12.73 -12.44 -0.43
CA SER A 224 -12.55 -11.19 -1.17
C SER A 224 -12.33 -11.38 -2.68
N GLY A 225 -12.16 -12.62 -3.15
CA GLY A 225 -11.82 -12.91 -4.55
C GLY A 225 -10.41 -12.48 -4.94
N LEU A 226 -9.48 -12.44 -3.97
CA LEU A 226 -8.06 -12.15 -4.20
C LEU A 226 -7.24 -13.42 -4.50
N ILE A 227 -7.89 -14.58 -4.50
CA ILE A 227 -7.34 -15.89 -4.87
C ILE A 227 -8.26 -16.52 -5.93
N GLY A 228 -7.68 -17.26 -6.88
CA GLY A 228 -8.41 -17.97 -7.95
C GLY A 228 -8.89 -17.05 -9.07
N GLY A 229 -8.38 -15.83 -9.15
CA GLY A 229 -8.71 -14.88 -10.19
C GLY A 229 -7.80 -14.95 -11.42
N GLN A 230 -7.85 -13.92 -12.24
CA GLN A 230 -7.09 -13.81 -13.47
C GLN A 230 -6.34 -12.49 -13.54
N LEU A 231 -5.03 -12.57 -13.83
CA LEU A 231 -4.17 -11.40 -14.07
C LEU A 231 -4.19 -11.01 -15.54
N TYR A 232 -4.16 -9.72 -15.79
CA TYR A 232 -4.08 -9.09 -17.11
C TYR A 232 -3.02 -8.01 -17.10
N ALA A 233 -2.46 -7.70 -18.29
CA ALA A 233 -1.68 -6.49 -18.53
C ALA A 233 -2.47 -5.51 -19.39
N ILE A 234 -2.20 -4.22 -19.24
CA ILE A 234 -2.82 -3.18 -20.08
C ILE A 234 -2.07 -3.09 -21.41
N LYS A 235 -2.84 -3.07 -22.50
CA LYS A 235 -2.38 -2.75 -23.85
C LYS A 235 -3.07 -1.46 -24.31
N VAL A 236 -2.29 -0.47 -24.68
CA VAL A 236 -2.78 0.82 -25.20
C VAL A 236 -2.65 0.86 -26.71
N THR A 237 -3.72 1.30 -27.37
CA THR A 237 -3.77 1.55 -28.83
C THR A 237 -4.68 2.75 -29.08
N ASN A 238 -4.15 3.83 -29.67
CA ASN A 238 -4.92 5.04 -30.02
C ASN A 238 -5.77 5.58 -28.84
N GLU A 239 -5.14 5.87 -27.70
CA GLU A 239 -5.79 6.39 -26.49
C GLU A 239 -6.88 5.47 -25.88
N ARG A 240 -6.94 4.25 -26.34
CA ARG A 240 -7.78 3.22 -25.71
C ARG A 240 -6.91 2.12 -25.13
N PHE A 241 -7.36 1.56 -24.00
CA PHE A 241 -6.72 0.37 -23.45
C PHE A 241 -7.64 -0.86 -23.54
N SER A 242 -7.00 -1.99 -23.65
CA SER A 242 -7.60 -3.32 -23.53
C SER A 242 -6.81 -4.16 -22.53
N LEU A 243 -7.41 -5.24 -22.06
CA LEU A 243 -6.80 -6.16 -21.10
C LEU A 243 -6.27 -7.40 -21.81
N VAL A 244 -4.97 -7.65 -21.71
CA VAL A 244 -4.30 -8.82 -22.27
C VAL A 244 -4.19 -9.88 -21.17
N PRO A 245 -4.81 -11.07 -21.30
CA PRO A 245 -4.77 -12.07 -20.25
C PRO A 245 -3.37 -12.68 -20.11
N LEU A 246 -2.89 -12.77 -18.88
CA LEU A 246 -1.63 -13.38 -18.50
C LEU A 246 -1.90 -14.74 -17.84
N LYS A 247 -2.24 -15.76 -18.63
CA LYS A 247 -2.55 -17.10 -18.12
C LYS A 247 -1.32 -17.77 -17.50
N ALA A 248 -1.49 -18.43 -16.35
CA ALA A 248 -0.50 -19.24 -15.66
C ALA A 248 0.82 -18.51 -15.30
N MET A 249 0.80 -17.20 -15.17
CA MET A 249 2.02 -16.41 -14.95
C MET A 249 2.32 -16.10 -13.48
N ALA A 250 1.46 -16.52 -12.56
CA ALA A 250 1.66 -16.32 -11.12
C ALA A 250 2.95 -16.97 -10.58
N SER A 251 3.48 -17.98 -11.26
CA SER A 251 4.71 -18.66 -10.88
C SER A 251 5.96 -18.17 -11.63
N LEU A 252 5.82 -17.26 -12.58
CA LEU A 252 6.96 -16.74 -13.34
C LEU A 252 7.68 -15.67 -12.53
N ASP A 253 9.01 -15.62 -12.68
CA ASP A 253 9.79 -14.48 -12.19
C ASP A 253 9.41 -13.20 -12.95
N GLY A 254 9.69 -12.03 -12.35
CA GLY A 254 9.26 -10.75 -12.89
C GLY A 254 9.79 -10.45 -14.30
N LYS A 255 10.99 -10.92 -14.64
CA LYS A 255 11.55 -10.74 -15.99
C LYS A 255 10.74 -11.52 -17.01
N THR A 256 10.52 -12.80 -16.76
CA THR A 256 9.78 -13.70 -17.65
C THR A 256 8.32 -13.24 -17.80
N LEU A 257 7.68 -12.82 -16.72
CA LEU A 257 6.31 -12.28 -16.76
C LEU A 257 6.21 -11.06 -17.69
N ARG A 258 7.16 -10.11 -17.57
CA ARG A 258 7.21 -8.91 -18.43
C ARG A 258 7.46 -9.26 -19.89
N GLU A 259 8.37 -10.18 -20.16
CA GLU A 259 8.67 -10.65 -21.52
C GLU A 259 7.44 -11.30 -22.16
N GLU A 260 6.75 -12.17 -21.45
CA GLU A 260 5.51 -12.80 -21.93
C GLU A 260 4.39 -11.78 -22.16
N ALA A 261 4.16 -10.86 -21.21
CA ALA A 261 3.18 -9.80 -21.37
C ALA A 261 3.43 -8.97 -22.64
N LYS A 262 4.68 -8.64 -22.93
CA LYS A 262 5.08 -7.87 -24.13
C LYS A 262 4.87 -8.66 -25.43
N LYS A 263 5.09 -9.96 -25.45
CA LYS A 263 4.77 -10.80 -26.62
C LYS A 263 3.29 -10.72 -27.01
N PHE A 264 2.39 -10.54 -26.02
CA PHE A 264 0.98 -10.31 -26.26
C PHE A 264 0.60 -8.85 -26.52
N GLY A 265 1.62 -7.95 -26.57
CA GLY A 265 1.45 -6.56 -26.94
C GLY A 265 1.06 -5.64 -25.80
N SER A 266 1.35 -6.00 -24.52
CA SER A 266 1.18 -5.08 -23.39
C SER A 266 2.02 -3.83 -23.57
N THR A 267 1.53 -2.72 -23.02
CA THR A 267 2.24 -1.43 -23.03
C THR A 267 3.10 -1.30 -21.76
N GLY A 268 4.36 -0.90 -21.97
CA GLY A 268 5.25 -0.50 -20.88
C GLY A 268 5.11 0.98 -20.57
N PHE A 269 5.28 1.33 -19.32
CA PHE A 269 5.24 2.69 -18.80
C PHE A 269 6.58 3.04 -18.14
N ALA A 270 6.92 4.34 -18.11
CA ALA A 270 8.17 4.82 -17.52
C ALA A 270 8.05 4.83 -15.98
N ARG A 271 8.36 3.72 -15.31
CA ARG A 271 8.24 3.55 -13.87
C ARG A 271 6.84 3.95 -13.36
N PRO A 272 5.81 3.12 -13.56
CA PRO A 272 4.52 3.35 -12.93
C PRO A 272 4.66 3.16 -11.42
N GLU A 273 4.48 4.25 -10.69
CA GLU A 273 4.68 4.33 -9.25
C GLU A 273 3.34 4.20 -8.52
N ASP A 274 2.83 5.28 -7.98
CA ASP A 274 1.61 5.24 -7.20
C ASP A 274 0.38 5.65 -8.01
N GLY A 275 -0.80 5.33 -7.48
CA GLY A 275 -2.07 5.65 -8.10
C GLY A 275 -3.22 5.73 -7.10
N ALA A 276 -4.38 6.09 -7.61
CA ALA A 276 -5.60 6.14 -6.83
C ALA A 276 -6.84 5.98 -7.70
N TRP A 277 -7.86 5.32 -7.18
CA TRP A 277 -9.21 5.42 -7.73
C TRP A 277 -9.79 6.80 -7.45
N ASP A 278 -10.44 7.38 -8.46
CA ASP A 278 -11.08 8.70 -8.30
C ASP A 278 -12.19 8.62 -7.23
N ALA A 279 -12.17 9.54 -6.29
CA ALA A 279 -13.09 9.54 -5.15
C ALA A 279 -14.55 9.80 -5.51
N LEU A 280 -14.80 10.42 -6.68
CA LEU A 280 -16.14 10.79 -7.15
C LEU A 280 -16.63 9.86 -8.25
N ASP A 281 -15.72 9.16 -8.95
CA ASP A 281 -16.05 8.31 -10.08
C ASP A 281 -15.13 7.08 -10.12
N ALA A 282 -15.57 6.01 -9.49
CA ALA A 282 -14.78 4.77 -9.38
C ALA A 282 -14.54 4.05 -10.72
N SER A 283 -15.03 4.56 -11.85
CA SER A 283 -14.63 4.11 -13.18
C SER A 283 -13.28 4.69 -13.62
N LYS A 284 -12.76 5.69 -12.90
CA LYS A 284 -11.51 6.37 -13.17
C LYS A 284 -10.41 5.94 -12.23
N PHE A 285 -9.25 5.67 -12.78
CA PHE A 285 -8.03 5.37 -12.04
C PHE A 285 -6.91 6.32 -12.48
N TRP A 286 -6.29 6.97 -11.52
CA TRP A 286 -5.15 7.84 -11.72
C TRP A 286 -3.86 7.13 -11.34
N PHE A 287 -2.79 7.34 -12.12
CA PHE A 287 -1.45 6.86 -11.75
C PHE A 287 -0.35 7.78 -12.25
N ALA A 288 0.71 7.86 -11.46
CA ALA A 288 1.91 8.60 -11.80
C ALA A 288 2.97 7.69 -12.44
N THR A 289 3.75 8.26 -13.33
CA THR A 289 5.01 7.69 -13.78
C THR A 289 6.14 8.61 -13.37
N THR A 290 7.27 8.06 -12.95
CA THR A 290 8.40 8.83 -12.43
C THR A 290 9.65 8.62 -13.27
N ASP A 291 9.61 8.71 -14.53
CA ASP A 291 10.75 8.55 -15.43
C ASP A 291 12.12 8.88 -14.74
N LYS A 292 13.15 9.13 -15.39
CA LYS A 292 14.43 9.61 -14.86
C LYS A 292 14.39 11.13 -14.62
N MET A 293 15.35 11.66 -13.85
CA MET A 293 15.56 13.11 -13.71
C MET A 293 15.67 13.79 -15.07
N GLY A 294 14.92 14.87 -15.28
CA GLY A 294 14.80 15.55 -16.57
C GLY A 294 14.04 14.74 -17.63
N GLY A 295 13.39 13.65 -17.25
CA GLY A 295 12.51 12.86 -18.10
C GLY A 295 11.08 13.40 -18.16
N ASP A 296 10.19 12.65 -18.82
CA ASP A 296 8.79 13.04 -19.00
C ASP A 296 7.89 12.25 -18.06
N SER A 297 8.01 12.51 -16.76
CA SER A 297 7.08 11.99 -15.75
C SER A 297 5.67 12.48 -16.02
N ARG A 298 4.67 11.62 -15.84
CA ARG A 298 3.28 11.89 -16.23
C ARG A 298 2.29 11.53 -15.13
N LEU A 299 1.23 12.33 -15.02
CA LEU A 299 -0.01 11.89 -14.40
C LEU A 299 -0.92 11.34 -15.49
N ASN A 300 -1.27 10.07 -15.36
CA ASN A 300 -2.10 9.35 -16.32
C ASN A 300 -3.47 9.04 -15.71
N GLN A 301 -4.48 8.89 -16.56
CA GLN A 301 -5.81 8.49 -16.16
C GLN A 301 -6.31 7.34 -17.06
N LEU A 302 -6.77 6.26 -16.44
CA LEU A 302 -7.61 5.24 -17.08
C LEU A 302 -9.08 5.55 -16.79
N ILE A 303 -9.93 5.40 -17.79
CA ILE A 303 -11.39 5.48 -17.67
C ILE A 303 -11.96 4.19 -18.23
N PHE A 304 -12.45 3.30 -17.36
CA PHE A 304 -13.09 2.06 -17.76
C PHE A 304 -14.45 2.35 -18.41
N ASP A 305 -14.74 1.73 -19.55
CA ASP A 305 -16.03 1.90 -20.23
C ASP A 305 -17.18 1.28 -19.40
N ASP A 306 -16.88 0.21 -18.67
CA ASP A 306 -17.81 -0.45 -17.76
C ASP A 306 -17.04 -1.08 -16.59
N ILE A 307 -17.15 -0.47 -15.41
CA ILE A 307 -16.45 -0.97 -14.22
C ILE A 307 -17.00 -2.31 -13.70
N SER A 308 -18.22 -2.68 -14.08
CA SER A 308 -18.80 -3.98 -13.75
C SER A 308 -18.28 -5.09 -14.69
N ASN A 309 -17.82 -4.71 -15.87
CA ASN A 309 -17.16 -5.60 -16.83
C ASN A 309 -15.85 -4.98 -17.38
N PRO A 310 -14.78 -4.94 -16.59
CA PRO A 310 -13.51 -4.29 -16.95
C PRO A 310 -12.86 -4.85 -18.22
N LEU A 311 -13.29 -6.03 -18.70
CA LEU A 311 -12.79 -6.63 -19.95
C LEU A 311 -13.16 -5.82 -21.19
N HIS A 312 -14.12 -4.91 -21.11
CA HIS A 312 -14.43 -3.96 -22.20
C HIS A 312 -13.30 -2.94 -22.42
N GLY A 313 -12.33 -2.86 -21.45
CA GLY A 313 -11.26 -1.87 -21.51
C GLY A 313 -11.77 -0.47 -21.23
N GLY A 314 -11.18 0.52 -21.93
CA GLY A 314 -11.56 1.90 -21.71
C GLY A 314 -10.65 2.88 -22.44
N ARG A 315 -10.59 4.11 -21.94
CA ARG A 315 -9.74 5.18 -22.47
C ARG A 315 -8.57 5.45 -21.52
N ILE A 316 -7.45 5.88 -22.09
CA ILE A 316 -6.30 6.38 -21.36
C ILE A 316 -5.96 7.78 -21.85
N SER A 317 -5.56 8.64 -20.93
CA SER A 317 -5.04 9.98 -21.19
C SER A 317 -3.92 10.34 -20.25
N SER A 318 -3.10 11.32 -20.62
CA SER A 318 -2.02 11.86 -19.78
C SER A 318 -2.21 13.38 -19.68
N PRO A 319 -3.10 13.84 -18.79
CA PRO A 319 -3.47 15.27 -18.73
C PRO A 319 -2.35 16.19 -18.24
N LEU A 320 -1.34 15.65 -17.55
CA LEU A 320 -0.18 16.39 -17.07
C LEU A 320 1.10 15.62 -17.38
N SER A 321 2.14 16.37 -17.76
CA SER A 321 3.51 15.85 -17.80
C SER A 321 4.47 16.84 -17.13
N ALA A 322 5.60 16.36 -16.64
CA ALA A 322 6.63 17.22 -16.05
C ALA A 322 7.03 18.35 -17.02
N GLN A 323 7.23 18.03 -18.29
CA GLN A 323 7.53 19.03 -19.33
C GLN A 323 6.43 20.07 -19.50
N SER A 324 5.14 19.67 -19.43
CA SER A 324 4.00 20.57 -19.62
C SER A 324 3.83 21.60 -18.49
N ILE A 325 4.32 21.29 -17.29
CA ILE A 325 4.25 22.17 -16.12
C ILE A 325 5.59 22.82 -15.76
N GLY A 326 6.64 22.60 -16.58
CA GLY A 326 7.98 23.15 -16.35
C GLY A 326 8.65 22.60 -15.07
N ALA A 327 8.28 21.39 -14.64
CA ALA A 327 8.96 20.70 -13.55
C ALA A 327 10.18 19.95 -14.10
N GLU A 328 11.36 20.19 -13.47
CA GLU A 328 12.62 19.52 -13.78
C GLU A 328 12.92 18.39 -12.80
#